data_4416885d8f6fb0fc1b152fbfb3acc17e
#
_entry.id   4416885d8f6fb0fc1b152fbfb3acc17e
#
_cell.length_a   1.000
_cell.length_b   1.000
_cell.length_c   1.000
_cell.angle_alpha   90.00
_cell.angle_beta   90.00
_cell.angle_gamma   90.00
#
_symmetry.space_group_name_H-M   'P 1'
#
loop_
_entity.id
_entity.type
_entity.pdbx_description
1 polymer ?
#
loop_
_entity_poly.entity_id
_entity_poly.type
_entity_poly.pdbx_seq_one_letter_code
_entity_poly.pdbx_strand_id
1 'polypeptide(L)'
;MPVRLQRRITLPAALACLGWFALGQTAEPVDLAGAEALARQYCITCHLFPEPDLLDKKTWTSQVMPRMAIRMGLSPESVNQHPEADALWKSGRFLREPLITKADYFAIVEYYKAKAPGEALPQKPVAPIGLDLKQFTSRPSRFRRSVGAVNMVRIDEARRRIYHSDGINKFLDVLDSDGNWVESLQVGNVPVAFAENGGDFFLTMIGTFTPSDIPRGELALLRHENGAFVLKKTVLPKIPRPTHTNFADLNGDGRTDLIVSMYGNNIGRLSWFEKKENGDYAENILLPRSGTLSTAVHDFNGDGHPDIAALVAQEVEAMYLFLNDGKGVFTQQMVFQGHPLYGHSSFELTDFNGDGRPDFVVTNGDNGEYPSPPKSYHGIRVYLNRGGMKYEQSL
;
A
#
# COMPACT_ATOMS: atom_id res chain seq x y z
N MET A 1 16.28 60.54 -4.52
CA MET A 1 17.64 61.08 -4.38
C MET A 1 18.49 60.06 -3.62
N PRO A 2 19.63 59.70 -4.14
CA PRO A 2 20.44 58.60 -3.63
C PRO A 2 21.59 59.06 -2.76
N VAL A 3 22.05 58.21 -1.82
CA VAL A 3 23.43 58.35 -1.31
C VAL A 3 24.04 56.93 -1.25
N ARG A 4 25.06 56.77 -2.13
CA ARG A 4 26.04 55.70 -2.11
C ARG A 4 27.08 55.98 -1.04
N LEU A 5 27.58 54.96 -0.34
CA LEU A 5 28.97 54.98 0.14
C LEU A 5 29.55 53.55 0.00
N GLN A 6 30.48 53.42 -0.94
CA GLN A 6 31.44 52.33 -1.03
C GLN A 6 32.60 52.62 -0.07
N ARG A 7 33.01 51.61 0.68
CA ARG A 7 34.40 51.57 1.22
C ARG A 7 35.05 50.27 0.77
N ARG A 8 36.05 50.42 -0.06
CA ARG A 8 37.04 49.40 -0.38
C ARG A 8 38.05 49.34 0.75
N ILE A 9 38.33 48.11 1.24
CA ILE A 9 39.49 47.82 2.06
C ILE A 9 40.36 46.83 1.27
N THR A 10 41.52 47.30 0.91
CA THR A 10 42.60 46.50 0.30
C THR A 10 43.43 45.83 1.41
N LEU A 11 43.63 44.54 1.33
CA LEU A 11 44.62 43.80 2.14
C LEU A 11 45.77 43.33 1.25
N PRO A 12 46.97 43.34 1.77
CA PRO A 12 48.14 42.89 1.03
C PRO A 12 48.28 41.35 1.09
N ALA A 13 48.78 40.80 -0.01
CA ALA A 13 49.14 39.41 -0.15
C ALA A 13 50.37 39.08 0.69
N ALA A 14 50.29 37.96 1.45
CA ALA A 14 51.45 37.26 1.94
C ALA A 14 51.34 35.80 1.42
N LEU A 15 52.22 35.46 0.48
CA LEU A 15 52.47 34.09 0.07
C LEU A 15 53.15 33.34 1.23
N ALA A 16 52.51 32.27 1.68
CA ALA A 16 53.19 31.19 2.38
C ALA A 16 52.89 29.88 1.64
N CYS A 17 53.85 29.45 0.82
CA CYS A 17 53.86 28.12 0.24
C CYS A 17 54.15 27.09 1.35
N LEU A 18 53.12 26.40 1.83
CA LEU A 18 53.27 25.14 2.52
C LEU A 18 52.67 24.05 1.67
N GLY A 19 53.53 23.30 1.01
CA GLY A 19 53.19 22.11 0.27
C GLY A 19 52.56 21.05 1.21
N TRP A 20 51.27 20.90 1.13
CA TRP A 20 50.62 19.68 1.59
C TRP A 20 50.67 18.66 0.44
N PHE A 21 51.59 17.73 0.59
CA PHE A 21 51.45 16.46 -0.09
C PHE A 21 50.16 15.82 0.39
N ALA A 22 49.08 15.98 -0.35
CA ALA A 22 47.92 15.13 -0.25
C ALA A 22 48.39 13.73 -0.69
N LEU A 23 48.72 12.90 0.27
CA LEU A 23 48.73 11.46 0.07
C LEU A 23 47.33 11.10 -0.38
N GLY A 24 47.11 10.96 -1.68
CA GLY A 24 45.94 10.37 -2.25
C GLY A 24 45.85 8.94 -1.68
N GLN A 25 45.07 8.78 -0.64
CA GLN A 25 44.53 7.46 -0.29
C GLN A 25 43.71 7.06 -1.48
N THR A 26 44.22 6.25 -2.37
CA THR A 26 43.44 5.47 -3.31
C THR A 26 42.53 4.61 -2.45
N ALA A 27 41.29 4.93 -2.41
CA ALA A 27 40.30 4.08 -1.76
C ALA A 27 40.48 2.67 -2.31
N GLU A 28 40.73 1.71 -1.45
CA GLU A 28 40.81 0.31 -1.87
C GLU A 28 39.56 -0.03 -2.69
N PRO A 29 39.69 -0.75 -3.79
CA PRO A 29 38.57 -1.15 -4.59
C PRO A 29 37.57 -1.93 -3.70
N VAL A 30 36.34 -1.49 -3.66
CA VAL A 30 35.28 -2.16 -2.90
C VAL A 30 35.17 -3.60 -3.37
N ASP A 31 35.26 -4.56 -2.45
CA ASP A 31 34.98 -5.97 -2.73
C ASP A 31 33.49 -6.12 -3.03
N LEU A 32 33.12 -6.01 -4.30
CA LEU A 32 31.74 -6.12 -4.75
C LEU A 32 31.15 -7.51 -4.56
N ALA A 33 31.97 -8.56 -4.57
CA ALA A 33 31.49 -9.93 -4.34
C ALA A 33 31.13 -10.15 -2.86
N GLY A 34 32.01 -9.70 -1.95
CA GLY A 34 31.69 -9.70 -0.52
C GLY A 34 30.49 -8.81 -0.18
N ALA A 35 30.38 -7.64 -0.83
CA ALA A 35 29.25 -6.73 -0.65
C ALA A 35 27.93 -7.32 -1.15
N GLU A 36 27.93 -8.06 -2.27
CA GLU A 36 26.76 -8.82 -2.74
C GLU A 36 26.37 -9.91 -1.76
N ALA A 37 27.33 -10.67 -1.24
CA ALA A 37 27.05 -11.71 -0.25
C ALA A 37 26.40 -11.13 1.01
N LEU A 38 26.88 -9.98 1.50
CA LEU A 38 26.27 -9.24 2.62
C LEU A 38 24.84 -8.79 2.25
N ALA A 39 24.64 -8.21 1.06
CA ALA A 39 23.32 -7.79 0.62
C ALA A 39 22.34 -8.97 0.58
N ARG A 40 22.73 -10.10 -0.01
CA ARG A 40 21.90 -11.31 -0.06
C ARG A 40 21.63 -11.90 1.32
N GLN A 41 22.57 -11.80 2.26
CA GLN A 41 22.38 -12.26 3.63
C GLN A 41 21.37 -11.41 4.41
N TYR A 42 21.48 -10.09 4.33
CA TYR A 42 20.70 -9.19 5.18
C TYR A 42 19.38 -8.73 4.56
N CYS A 43 19.32 -8.48 3.24
CA CYS A 43 18.11 -7.94 2.63
C CYS A 43 16.96 -8.96 2.57
N ILE A 44 17.24 -10.26 2.59
CA ILE A 44 16.20 -11.31 2.58
C ILE A 44 15.51 -11.54 3.93
N THR A 45 15.99 -10.90 5.00
CA THR A 45 15.42 -11.11 6.35
C THR A 45 13.98 -10.58 6.49
N CYS A 46 13.58 -9.63 5.66
CA CYS A 46 12.26 -8.99 5.74
C CYS A 46 11.38 -9.22 4.49
N HIS A 47 11.99 -9.32 3.31
CA HIS A 47 11.30 -9.46 2.02
C HIS A 47 12.17 -10.21 1.02
N LEU A 48 11.67 -10.52 -0.18
CA LEU A 48 12.48 -11.07 -1.26
C LEU A 48 13.63 -10.13 -1.61
N PHE A 49 14.77 -10.72 -2.03
CA PHE A 49 15.93 -9.93 -2.41
C PHE A 49 15.60 -8.97 -3.55
N PRO A 50 15.77 -7.67 -3.37
CA PRO A 50 15.52 -6.70 -4.41
C PRO A 50 16.77 -6.57 -5.30
N GLU A 51 16.71 -7.12 -6.50
CA GLU A 51 17.84 -7.05 -7.44
C GLU A 51 18.16 -5.57 -7.79
N PRO A 52 19.45 -5.22 -7.96
CA PRO A 52 19.85 -3.83 -8.22
C PRO A 52 19.25 -3.21 -9.50
N ASP A 53 18.90 -4.02 -10.49
CA ASP A 53 18.32 -3.57 -11.76
C ASP A 53 16.84 -3.21 -11.68
N LEU A 54 16.20 -3.39 -10.51
CA LEU A 54 14.79 -3.01 -10.31
C LEU A 54 14.57 -1.49 -10.24
N LEU A 55 15.59 -0.71 -9.88
CA LEU A 55 15.54 0.75 -9.83
C LEU A 55 16.85 1.36 -10.32
N ASP A 56 16.81 2.62 -10.71
CA ASP A 56 18.01 3.38 -11.04
C ASP A 56 18.89 3.67 -9.81
N LYS A 57 20.16 3.89 -10.06
CA LYS A 57 21.19 4.16 -9.05
C LYS A 57 20.82 5.30 -8.11
N LYS A 58 20.23 6.39 -8.64
CA LYS A 58 19.87 7.56 -7.85
C LYS A 58 18.76 7.21 -6.87
N THR A 59 17.73 6.49 -7.31
CA THR A 59 16.63 6.07 -6.47
C THR A 59 17.11 5.14 -5.36
N TRP A 60 17.96 4.15 -5.68
CA TRP A 60 18.57 3.29 -4.67
C TRP A 60 19.31 4.09 -3.59
N THR A 61 20.25 4.93 -4.01
CA THR A 61 21.18 5.58 -3.06
C THR A 61 20.56 6.72 -2.27
N SER A 62 19.61 7.47 -2.85
CA SER A 62 19.05 8.66 -2.22
C SER A 62 17.71 8.41 -1.50
N GLN A 63 17.04 7.30 -1.78
CA GLN A 63 15.69 7.04 -1.23
C GLN A 63 15.58 5.69 -0.53
N VAL A 64 15.93 4.58 -1.20
CA VAL A 64 15.70 3.25 -0.64
C VAL A 64 16.70 2.95 0.49
N MET A 65 18.00 3.09 0.21
CA MET A 65 19.02 2.76 1.21
C MET A 65 18.87 3.57 2.51
N PRO A 66 18.64 4.88 2.52
CA PRO A 66 18.42 5.60 3.78
C PRO A 66 17.27 5.05 4.62
N ARG A 67 16.19 4.61 3.98
CA ARG A 67 15.04 4.00 4.69
C ARG A 67 15.37 2.61 5.22
N MET A 68 16.15 1.82 4.47
CA MET A 68 16.60 0.51 4.95
C MET A 68 17.55 0.64 6.13
N ALA A 69 18.41 1.65 6.16
CA ALA A 69 19.27 1.94 7.33
C ALA A 69 18.44 2.12 8.62
N ILE A 70 17.33 2.85 8.54
CA ILE A 70 16.41 3.04 9.68
C ILE A 70 15.82 1.70 10.11
N ARG A 71 15.34 0.89 9.16
CA ARG A 71 14.76 -0.45 9.43
C ARG A 71 15.77 -1.41 10.05
N MET A 72 17.03 -1.32 9.64
CA MET A 72 18.12 -2.15 10.15
C MET A 72 18.72 -1.63 11.46
N GLY A 73 18.14 -0.62 12.09
CA GLY A 73 18.57 -0.09 13.38
C GLY A 73 19.81 0.83 13.34
N LEU A 74 20.22 1.28 12.14
CA LEU A 74 21.41 2.14 11.99
C LEU A 74 21.15 3.62 12.29
N SER A 75 19.89 4.03 12.38
CA SER A 75 19.43 5.39 12.65
C SER A 75 18.22 5.40 13.61
N PRO A 76 18.38 4.92 14.85
CA PRO A 76 17.27 4.88 15.81
C PRO A 76 16.73 6.28 16.18
N GLU A 77 17.55 7.32 16.07
CA GLU A 77 17.18 8.72 16.23
C GLU A 77 16.09 9.17 15.26
N SER A 78 16.06 8.63 14.04
CA SER A 78 15.02 8.91 13.06
C SER A 78 13.65 8.40 13.51
N VAL A 79 13.62 7.27 14.20
CA VAL A 79 12.39 6.73 14.80
C VAL A 79 11.97 7.56 16.01
N ASN A 80 12.93 7.96 16.85
CA ASN A 80 12.65 8.77 18.04
C ASN A 80 12.04 10.15 17.71
N GLN A 81 12.37 10.70 16.54
CA GLN A 81 11.81 11.97 16.06
C GLN A 81 10.41 11.83 15.44
N HIS A 82 9.92 10.61 15.24
CA HIS A 82 8.61 10.39 14.66
C HIS A 82 7.50 10.70 15.70
N PRO A 83 6.38 11.34 15.31
CA PRO A 83 5.27 11.63 16.23
C PRO A 83 4.70 10.39 16.94
N GLU A 84 4.78 9.23 16.28
CA GLU A 84 4.29 7.94 16.78
C GLU A 84 5.43 7.01 17.23
N ALA A 85 6.55 7.57 17.72
CA ALA A 85 7.76 6.82 18.06
C ALA A 85 7.49 5.61 18.98
N ASP A 86 6.68 5.81 20.02
CA ASP A 86 6.34 4.73 20.96
C ASP A 86 5.61 3.56 20.28
N ALA A 87 4.67 3.87 19.40
CA ALA A 87 3.92 2.84 18.65
C ALA A 87 4.83 2.14 17.63
N LEU A 88 5.72 2.87 16.97
CA LEU A 88 6.71 2.31 16.05
C LEU A 88 7.66 1.35 16.78
N TRP A 89 8.17 1.72 17.95
CA TRP A 89 9.01 0.82 18.75
C TRP A 89 8.26 -0.42 19.23
N LYS A 90 7.01 -0.27 19.66
CA LYS A 90 6.17 -1.39 20.12
C LYS A 90 5.77 -2.33 18.99
N SER A 91 5.78 -1.86 17.74
CA SER A 91 5.43 -2.68 16.58
C SER A 91 6.45 -3.79 16.29
N GLY A 92 7.67 -3.69 16.83
CA GLY A 92 8.78 -4.60 16.52
C GLY A 92 9.33 -4.48 15.10
N ARG A 93 8.87 -3.48 14.33
CA ARG A 93 9.28 -3.25 12.94
C ARG A 93 10.58 -2.48 12.79
N PHE A 94 11.01 -1.85 13.85
CA PHE A 94 12.23 -1.07 13.92
C PHE A 94 13.13 -1.66 14.99
N LEU A 95 14.40 -1.78 14.68
CA LEU A 95 15.37 -2.37 15.59
C LEU A 95 16.05 -1.26 16.43
N ARG A 96 16.14 -1.47 17.73
CA ARG A 96 16.88 -0.57 18.61
C ARG A 96 18.38 -0.74 18.50
N GLU A 97 18.81 -1.97 18.24
CA GLU A 97 20.19 -2.32 18.02
C GLU A 97 20.42 -2.65 16.54
N PRO A 98 21.56 -2.25 15.98
CA PRO A 98 21.85 -2.50 14.58
C PRO A 98 21.90 -4.00 14.25
N LEU A 99 21.18 -4.39 13.19
CA LEU A 99 21.26 -5.74 12.62
C LEU A 99 22.62 -5.99 11.92
N ILE A 100 23.27 -4.93 11.47
CA ILE A 100 24.46 -4.95 10.63
C ILE A 100 25.41 -3.83 11.07
N THR A 101 26.72 -4.00 10.88
CA THR A 101 27.66 -2.90 11.14
C THR A 101 27.50 -1.78 10.10
N LYS A 102 27.87 -0.56 10.45
CA LYS A 102 27.87 0.56 9.50
C LYS A 102 28.78 0.30 8.31
N ALA A 103 29.94 -0.35 8.51
CA ALA A 103 30.89 -0.66 7.45
C ALA A 103 30.28 -1.64 6.44
N ASP A 104 29.67 -2.73 6.91
CA ASP A 104 29.02 -3.71 6.05
C ASP A 104 27.81 -3.10 5.32
N TYR A 105 27.06 -2.24 6.00
CA TYR A 105 25.94 -1.53 5.35
C TYR A 105 26.42 -0.60 4.24
N PHE A 106 27.51 0.13 4.44
CA PHE A 106 28.10 0.96 3.38
C PHE A 106 28.63 0.11 2.21
N ALA A 107 29.19 -1.08 2.47
CA ALA A 107 29.55 -2.00 1.40
C ALA A 107 28.32 -2.41 0.56
N ILE A 108 27.18 -2.70 1.20
CA ILE A 108 25.92 -2.97 0.49
C ILE A 108 25.49 -1.77 -0.35
N VAL A 109 25.56 -0.55 0.18
CA VAL A 109 25.23 0.67 -0.59
C VAL A 109 26.11 0.81 -1.83
N GLU A 110 27.42 0.57 -1.71
CA GLU A 110 28.35 0.62 -2.85
C GLU A 110 28.08 -0.50 -3.87
N TYR A 111 27.65 -1.69 -3.41
CA TYR A 111 27.19 -2.76 -4.31
C TYR A 111 26.01 -2.30 -5.17
N TYR A 112 24.94 -1.75 -4.57
CA TYR A 112 23.79 -1.23 -5.32
C TYR A 112 24.20 -0.06 -6.23
N LYS A 113 25.04 0.82 -5.75
CA LYS A 113 25.58 1.94 -6.53
C LYS A 113 26.41 1.49 -7.74
N ALA A 114 27.13 0.39 -7.63
CA ALA A 114 27.92 -0.17 -8.72
C ALA A 114 27.05 -0.95 -9.73
N LYS A 115 26.05 -1.71 -9.26
CA LYS A 115 25.26 -2.65 -10.06
C LYS A 115 23.97 -2.06 -10.63
N ALA A 116 23.36 -1.09 -9.97
CA ALA A 116 22.13 -0.48 -10.46
C ALA A 116 22.38 0.33 -11.74
N PRO A 117 21.41 0.34 -12.67
CA PRO A 117 21.48 1.13 -13.89
C PRO A 117 21.60 2.63 -13.58
N GLY A 118 22.39 3.34 -14.40
CA GLY A 118 22.59 4.80 -14.24
C GLY A 118 21.36 5.63 -14.55
N GLU A 119 20.47 5.10 -15.40
CA GLU A 119 19.26 5.75 -15.88
C GLU A 119 18.04 4.86 -15.58
N ALA A 120 16.86 5.44 -15.83
CA ALA A 120 15.59 4.73 -15.71
C ALA A 120 15.56 3.43 -16.52
N LEU A 121 14.87 2.43 -15.98
CA LEU A 121 14.73 1.13 -16.65
C LEU A 121 14.08 1.32 -18.03
N PRO A 122 14.60 0.64 -19.07
CA PRO A 122 13.99 0.70 -20.40
C PRO A 122 12.58 0.12 -20.36
N GLN A 123 11.64 0.81 -20.94
CA GLN A 123 10.29 0.31 -21.11
C GLN A 123 10.27 -0.77 -22.19
N LYS A 124 9.56 -1.87 -21.94
CA LYS A 124 9.30 -2.85 -23.01
C LYS A 124 8.45 -2.19 -24.09
N PRO A 125 8.76 -2.40 -25.37
CA PRO A 125 7.88 -1.98 -26.44
C PRO A 125 6.49 -2.59 -26.22
N VAL A 126 5.47 -1.76 -26.11
CA VAL A 126 4.06 -2.19 -26.07
C VAL A 126 3.49 -2.04 -27.48
N ALA A 127 2.63 -2.99 -27.86
CA ALA A 127 1.84 -2.84 -29.07
C ALA A 127 1.06 -1.50 -29.01
N PRO A 128 0.84 -0.84 -30.15
CA PRO A 128 0.05 0.37 -30.19
C PRO A 128 -1.30 0.15 -29.52
N ILE A 129 -1.64 1.02 -28.58
CA ILE A 129 -2.94 0.96 -27.90
C ILE A 129 -4.00 1.40 -28.90
N GLY A 130 -4.96 0.52 -29.20
CA GLY A 130 -6.13 0.86 -29.98
C GLY A 130 -6.99 1.87 -29.21
N LEU A 131 -7.28 3.01 -29.86
CA LEU A 131 -8.11 4.04 -29.23
C LEU A 131 -9.61 3.85 -29.48
N ASP A 132 -9.96 2.90 -30.36
CA ASP A 132 -11.35 2.58 -30.73
C ASP A 132 -11.96 1.52 -29.82
N LEU A 133 -12.39 1.93 -28.64
CA LEU A 133 -13.17 1.07 -27.75
C LEU A 133 -14.62 1.01 -28.23
N LYS A 134 -14.91 0.16 -29.20
CA LYS A 134 -16.27 -0.01 -29.75
C LYS A 134 -17.30 -0.53 -28.75
N GLN A 135 -16.84 -1.19 -27.69
CA GLN A 135 -17.68 -1.74 -26.62
C GLN A 135 -18.13 -0.71 -25.59
N PHE A 136 -17.48 0.45 -25.55
CA PHE A 136 -17.73 1.48 -24.54
C PHE A 136 -18.01 2.84 -25.17
N THR A 137 -18.94 3.58 -24.57
CA THR A 137 -19.18 4.97 -24.89
C THR A 137 -18.83 5.82 -23.67
N SER A 138 -17.88 6.75 -23.82
CA SER A 138 -17.56 7.69 -22.76
C SER A 138 -18.67 8.72 -22.60
N ARG A 139 -19.20 8.83 -21.38
CA ARG A 139 -20.15 9.87 -20.99
C ARG A 139 -19.60 10.63 -19.79
N PRO A 140 -19.30 11.93 -19.91
CA PRO A 140 -18.88 12.73 -18.77
C PRO A 140 -20.01 12.84 -17.75
N SER A 141 -19.69 12.72 -16.47
CA SER A 141 -20.65 13.01 -15.40
C SER A 141 -21.13 14.46 -15.51
N ARG A 142 -22.42 14.68 -15.28
CA ARG A 142 -23.04 16.01 -15.20
C ARG A 142 -22.79 16.69 -13.86
N PHE A 143 -22.46 15.91 -12.85
CA PHE A 143 -22.08 16.41 -11.53
C PHE A 143 -20.55 16.56 -11.43
N ARG A 144 -20.10 17.71 -10.95
CA ARG A 144 -18.67 18.00 -10.74
C ARG A 144 -18.50 18.86 -9.50
N ARG A 145 -17.43 18.61 -8.77
CA ARG A 145 -16.93 19.53 -7.76
C ARG A 145 -15.81 20.38 -8.34
N SER A 146 -15.66 21.61 -7.85
CA SER A 146 -14.68 22.58 -8.39
C SER A 146 -13.25 22.06 -8.26
N VAL A 147 -12.94 21.44 -7.12
CA VAL A 147 -11.71 20.69 -6.86
C VAL A 147 -12.15 19.40 -6.24
N GLY A 148 -11.86 18.27 -6.87
CA GLY A 148 -12.28 16.97 -6.38
C GLY A 148 -11.18 15.93 -6.53
N ALA A 149 -11.21 14.91 -5.67
CA ALA A 149 -10.38 13.73 -5.80
C ALA A 149 -11.25 12.50 -5.54
N VAL A 150 -11.62 11.82 -6.63
CA VAL A 150 -12.39 10.58 -6.54
C VAL A 150 -11.46 9.45 -6.10
N ASN A 151 -11.77 8.84 -4.98
CA ASN A 151 -10.97 7.78 -4.34
C ASN A 151 -11.63 6.41 -4.37
N MET A 152 -12.94 6.41 -4.58
CA MET A 152 -13.74 5.21 -4.64
C MET A 152 -14.87 5.43 -5.63
N VAL A 153 -15.18 4.41 -6.41
CA VAL A 153 -16.39 4.31 -7.21
C VAL A 153 -17.01 2.94 -6.95
N ARG A 154 -18.31 2.91 -6.68
CA ARG A 154 -19.11 1.69 -6.59
C ARG A 154 -20.35 1.81 -7.46
N ILE A 155 -20.60 0.82 -8.28
CA ILE A 155 -21.80 0.70 -9.09
C ILE A 155 -22.78 -0.24 -8.39
N ASP A 156 -24.02 0.21 -8.21
CA ASP A 156 -25.13 -0.58 -7.72
C ASP A 156 -26.14 -0.74 -8.86
N GLU A 157 -26.06 -1.86 -9.53
CA GLU A 157 -26.93 -2.16 -10.67
C GLU A 157 -28.40 -2.28 -10.27
N ALA A 158 -28.66 -2.92 -9.11
CA ALA A 158 -30.02 -3.14 -8.63
C ALA A 158 -30.78 -1.82 -8.35
N ARG A 159 -30.08 -0.84 -7.76
CA ARG A 159 -30.64 0.49 -7.47
C ARG A 159 -30.40 1.47 -8.61
N ARG A 160 -29.58 1.12 -9.61
CA ARG A 160 -29.14 2.00 -10.71
C ARG A 160 -28.47 3.28 -10.15
N ARG A 161 -27.50 3.08 -9.25
CA ARG A 161 -26.78 4.15 -8.59
C ARG A 161 -25.28 3.99 -8.77
N ILE A 162 -24.60 5.12 -8.83
CA ILE A 162 -23.13 5.21 -8.78
C ILE A 162 -22.79 5.97 -7.51
N TYR A 163 -22.10 5.31 -6.61
CA TYR A 163 -21.54 5.91 -5.41
C TYR A 163 -20.09 6.27 -5.68
N HIS A 164 -19.69 7.48 -5.39
CA HIS A 164 -18.28 7.85 -5.43
C HIS A 164 -17.91 8.72 -4.23
N SER A 165 -16.65 8.66 -3.85
CA SER A 165 -16.13 9.48 -2.78
C SER A 165 -15.32 10.65 -3.31
N ASP A 166 -15.36 11.77 -2.58
CA ASP A 166 -14.45 12.90 -2.77
C ASP A 166 -13.55 13.02 -1.53
N GLY A 167 -12.28 12.67 -1.70
CA GLY A 167 -11.33 12.66 -0.59
C GLY A 167 -10.85 14.04 -0.15
N ILE A 168 -10.88 15.05 -1.02
CA ILE A 168 -10.51 16.42 -0.67
C ILE A 168 -11.64 17.07 0.15
N ASN A 169 -12.86 17.01 -0.37
CA ASN A 169 -14.00 17.68 0.25
C ASN A 169 -14.72 16.79 1.26
N LYS A 170 -14.33 15.50 1.37
CA LYS A 170 -14.86 14.50 2.30
C LYS A 170 -16.37 14.28 2.13
N PHE A 171 -16.77 13.90 0.92
CA PHE A 171 -18.14 13.57 0.59
C PHE A 171 -18.26 12.13 0.10
N LEU A 172 -19.40 11.53 0.42
CA LEU A 172 -20.00 10.44 -0.33
C LEU A 172 -21.06 11.04 -1.23
N ASP A 173 -20.86 10.95 -2.54
CA ASP A 173 -21.80 11.44 -3.54
C ASP A 173 -22.51 10.26 -4.22
N VAL A 174 -23.79 10.43 -4.51
CA VAL A 174 -24.63 9.45 -5.18
C VAL A 174 -25.12 10.04 -6.49
N LEU A 175 -24.90 9.33 -7.58
CA LEU A 175 -25.39 9.67 -8.90
C LEU A 175 -26.38 8.60 -9.39
N ASP A 176 -27.24 8.99 -10.31
CA ASP A 176 -28.02 8.03 -11.10
C ASP A 176 -27.18 7.37 -12.21
N SER A 177 -27.76 6.45 -12.95
CA SER A 177 -27.10 5.75 -14.06
C SER A 177 -26.71 6.66 -15.24
N ASP A 178 -27.24 7.87 -15.31
CA ASP A 178 -26.92 8.87 -16.34
C ASP A 178 -25.88 9.90 -15.86
N GLY A 179 -25.37 9.75 -14.62
CA GLY A 179 -24.37 10.63 -14.02
C GLY A 179 -24.94 11.94 -13.49
N ASN A 180 -26.27 12.03 -13.27
CA ASN A 180 -26.86 13.18 -12.59
C ASN A 180 -26.75 13.01 -11.07
N TRP A 181 -26.56 14.12 -10.38
CA TRP A 181 -26.54 14.16 -8.94
C TRP A 181 -27.88 13.72 -8.32
N VAL A 182 -27.83 12.90 -7.31
CA VAL A 182 -28.99 12.46 -6.50
C VAL A 182 -28.91 13.02 -5.09
N GLU A 183 -27.80 12.75 -4.41
CA GLU A 183 -27.57 13.21 -3.04
C GLU A 183 -26.08 13.29 -2.71
N SER A 184 -25.74 13.96 -1.63
CA SER A 184 -24.38 14.02 -1.08
C SER A 184 -24.44 13.98 0.44
N LEU A 185 -23.58 13.15 1.04
CA LEU A 185 -23.34 13.13 2.47
C LEU A 185 -21.95 13.68 2.76
N GLN A 186 -21.84 14.78 3.49
CA GLN A 186 -20.56 15.23 4.01
C GLN A 186 -20.16 14.38 5.21
N VAL A 187 -18.94 13.83 5.17
CA VAL A 187 -18.38 13.00 6.23
C VAL A 187 -17.14 13.68 6.84
N GLY A 188 -16.83 13.36 8.08
CA GLY A 188 -15.74 14.04 8.80
C GLY A 188 -14.34 13.64 8.35
N ASN A 189 -14.21 12.58 7.56
CA ASN A 189 -12.98 11.89 7.25
C ASN A 189 -12.92 11.53 5.75
N VAL A 190 -11.80 10.98 5.26
CA VAL A 190 -11.57 10.66 3.84
C VAL A 190 -12.15 9.30 3.49
N PRO A 191 -13.26 9.22 2.73
CA PRO A 191 -13.88 7.95 2.39
C PRO A 191 -13.12 7.25 1.25
N VAL A 192 -12.91 5.93 1.38
CA VAL A 192 -12.12 5.13 0.41
C VAL A 192 -12.78 3.81 0.02
N ALA A 193 -13.74 3.31 0.79
CA ALA A 193 -14.52 2.13 0.41
C ALA A 193 -15.95 2.25 0.97
N PHE A 194 -16.90 1.70 0.23
CA PHE A 194 -18.33 1.70 0.55
C PHE A 194 -18.91 0.32 0.29
N ALA A 195 -19.48 -0.30 1.29
CA ALA A 195 -20.00 -1.65 1.23
C ALA A 195 -21.39 -1.73 1.88
N GLU A 196 -22.16 -2.74 1.51
CA GLU A 196 -23.49 -3.01 2.06
C GLU A 196 -23.54 -4.40 2.65
N ASN A 197 -24.17 -4.52 3.81
CA ASN A 197 -24.45 -5.80 4.43
C ASN A 197 -25.79 -5.75 5.17
N GLY A 198 -26.75 -6.61 4.77
CA GLY A 198 -28.05 -6.72 5.44
C GLY A 198 -28.89 -5.44 5.44
N GLY A 199 -28.73 -4.57 4.43
CA GLY A 199 -29.44 -3.30 4.32
C GLY A 199 -28.79 -2.13 5.08
N ASP A 200 -27.77 -2.39 5.86
CA ASP A 200 -26.88 -1.38 6.45
C ASP A 200 -25.70 -1.10 5.49
N PHE A 201 -25.27 0.16 5.43
CA PHE A 201 -24.15 0.58 4.61
C PHE A 201 -22.95 0.94 5.49
N PHE A 202 -21.77 0.54 5.05
CA PHE A 202 -20.53 0.78 5.77
C PHE A 202 -19.58 1.62 4.94
N LEU A 203 -19.12 2.72 5.51
CA LEU A 203 -18.16 3.62 4.89
C LEU A 203 -16.82 3.51 5.58
N THR A 204 -15.83 2.99 4.85
CA THR A 204 -14.45 2.94 5.30
C THR A 204 -13.76 4.26 5.00
N MET A 205 -13.19 4.88 6.03
CA MET A 205 -12.54 6.17 5.95
C MET A 205 -11.09 6.08 6.41
N ILE A 206 -10.15 6.45 5.54
CA ILE A 206 -8.72 6.17 5.71
C ILE A 206 -8.02 7.08 6.74
N GLY A 207 -8.59 8.25 7.06
CA GLY A 207 -7.95 9.25 7.92
C GLY A 207 -7.17 10.29 7.12
N THR A 208 -6.00 9.94 6.64
CA THR A 208 -5.17 10.80 5.78
C THR A 208 -4.71 10.03 4.55
N PHE A 209 -4.65 10.68 3.39
CA PHE A 209 -4.08 10.09 2.17
C PHE A 209 -2.58 9.91 2.27
N THR A 210 -1.90 10.92 2.77
CA THR A 210 -0.45 10.84 2.96
C THR A 210 -0.11 9.71 3.92
N PRO A 211 0.98 8.98 3.70
CA PRO A 211 1.46 7.95 4.60
C PRO A 211 1.53 8.47 6.03
N SER A 212 0.92 7.74 6.98
CA SER A 212 0.84 8.14 8.39
C SER A 212 0.62 6.92 9.27
N ASP A 213 1.27 6.90 10.42
CA ASP A 213 1.06 5.88 11.46
C ASP A 213 0.07 6.35 12.54
N ILE A 214 -0.42 7.60 12.44
CA ILE A 214 -1.44 8.12 13.34
C ILE A 214 -2.78 7.45 13.01
N PRO A 215 -3.42 6.74 13.96
CA PRO A 215 -4.64 5.98 13.71
C PRO A 215 -5.87 6.92 13.66
N ARG A 216 -6.07 7.58 12.54
CA ARG A 216 -7.20 8.49 12.27
C ARG A 216 -8.27 7.87 11.39
N GLY A 217 -8.08 6.63 10.94
CA GLY A 217 -9.08 5.91 10.15
C GLY A 217 -10.25 5.45 11.00
N GLU A 218 -11.35 5.19 10.35
CA GLU A 218 -12.58 4.71 11.00
C GLU A 218 -13.47 3.94 10.03
N LEU A 219 -14.36 3.11 10.58
CA LEU A 219 -15.46 2.48 9.87
C LEU A 219 -16.76 3.05 10.43
N ALA A 220 -17.60 3.61 9.57
CA ALA A 220 -18.88 4.19 9.93
C ALA A 220 -20.05 3.39 9.36
N LEU A 221 -21.12 3.28 10.15
CA LEU A 221 -22.41 2.73 9.74
C LEU A 221 -23.30 3.85 9.23
N LEU A 222 -23.84 3.70 8.03
CA LEU A 222 -24.81 4.58 7.42
C LEU A 222 -26.12 3.82 7.17
N ARG A 223 -27.22 4.54 7.15
CA ARG A 223 -28.53 4.05 6.66
C ARG A 223 -29.12 5.04 5.69
N HIS A 224 -29.84 4.53 4.73
CA HIS A 224 -30.64 5.37 3.83
C HIS A 224 -32.03 5.53 4.42
N GLU A 225 -32.34 6.72 4.93
CA GLU A 225 -33.60 7.03 5.64
C GLU A 225 -34.18 8.32 5.07
N ASN A 226 -35.51 8.34 4.84
CA ASN A 226 -36.21 9.50 4.33
C ASN A 226 -35.61 10.08 3.02
N GLY A 227 -35.08 9.21 2.17
CA GLY A 227 -34.51 9.58 0.87
C GLY A 227 -33.07 10.09 0.90
N ALA A 228 -32.37 9.95 2.03
CA ALA A 228 -30.98 10.38 2.14
C ALA A 228 -30.14 9.45 3.04
N PHE A 229 -28.82 9.41 2.80
CA PHE A 229 -27.88 8.74 3.71
C PHE A 229 -27.69 9.51 5.00
N VAL A 230 -27.76 8.79 6.11
CA VAL A 230 -27.53 9.30 7.46
C VAL A 230 -26.42 8.49 8.13
N LEU A 231 -25.44 9.16 8.67
CA LEU A 231 -24.43 8.54 9.53
C LEU A 231 -25.06 8.18 10.88
N LYS A 232 -25.05 6.90 11.22
CA LYS A 232 -25.67 6.38 12.45
C LYS A 232 -24.70 6.29 13.61
N LYS A 233 -23.51 5.71 13.36
CA LYS A 233 -22.45 5.59 14.37
C LYS A 233 -21.09 5.30 13.71
N THR A 234 -20.03 5.64 14.40
CA THR A 234 -18.70 5.07 14.13
C THR A 234 -18.63 3.68 14.76
N VAL A 235 -18.42 2.66 13.94
CA VAL A 235 -18.34 1.26 14.35
C VAL A 235 -16.95 0.94 14.90
N LEU A 236 -15.91 1.32 14.16
CA LEU A 236 -14.52 1.15 14.54
C LEU A 236 -13.82 2.50 14.46
N PRO A 237 -13.54 3.16 15.58
CA PRO A 237 -12.79 4.41 15.61
C PRO A 237 -11.28 4.15 15.71
N LYS A 238 -10.48 5.12 15.25
CA LYS A 238 -9.02 5.18 15.47
C LYS A 238 -8.27 3.94 15.00
N ILE A 239 -8.62 3.44 13.82
CA ILE A 239 -7.91 2.33 13.19
C ILE A 239 -6.86 2.85 12.19
N PRO A 240 -5.74 2.11 11.97
CA PRO A 240 -4.61 2.58 11.16
C PRO A 240 -4.90 2.48 9.67
N ARG A 241 -5.26 3.59 9.04
CA ARG A 241 -5.48 3.76 7.59
C ARG A 241 -6.21 2.57 6.93
N PRO A 242 -7.48 2.30 7.29
CA PRO A 242 -8.25 1.23 6.65
C PRO A 242 -8.51 1.56 5.18
N THR A 243 -8.47 0.53 4.33
CA THR A 243 -8.65 0.64 2.89
C THR A 243 -9.87 -0.12 2.39
N HIS A 244 -10.23 -1.21 3.07
CA HIS A 244 -11.31 -2.07 2.62
C HIS A 244 -11.99 -2.78 3.80
N THR A 245 -13.29 -3.09 3.65
CA THR A 245 -14.06 -3.86 4.63
C THR A 245 -14.93 -4.89 3.92
N ASN A 246 -14.86 -6.13 4.37
CA ASN A 246 -15.71 -7.25 3.98
C ASN A 246 -16.49 -7.83 5.16
N PHE A 247 -17.39 -8.75 4.86
CA PHE A 247 -18.36 -9.30 5.81
C PHE A 247 -18.48 -10.82 5.62
N ALA A 248 -18.46 -11.57 6.72
CA ALA A 248 -18.78 -12.99 6.75
C ALA A 248 -19.09 -13.40 8.21
N ASP A 249 -19.79 -14.49 8.41
CA ASP A 249 -19.84 -15.21 9.67
C ASP A 249 -18.63 -16.15 9.70
N LEU A 250 -17.58 -15.75 10.41
CA LEU A 250 -16.28 -16.46 10.39
C LEU A 250 -16.16 -17.52 11.49
N ASN A 251 -17.01 -17.47 12.51
CA ASN A 251 -16.97 -18.41 13.63
C ASN A 251 -18.21 -19.30 13.73
N GLY A 252 -19.16 -19.19 12.79
CA GLY A 252 -20.36 -20.01 12.70
C GLY A 252 -21.41 -19.70 13.78
N ASP A 253 -21.39 -18.49 14.35
CA ASP A 253 -22.29 -18.09 15.43
C ASP A 253 -23.59 -17.40 14.93
N GLY A 254 -23.74 -17.27 13.62
CA GLY A 254 -24.89 -16.65 12.96
C GLY A 254 -24.87 -15.13 12.93
N ARG A 255 -23.79 -14.50 13.41
CA ARG A 255 -23.60 -13.05 13.35
C ARG A 255 -22.54 -12.70 12.33
N THR A 256 -22.82 -11.69 11.53
CA THR A 256 -21.88 -11.23 10.52
C THR A 256 -20.75 -10.42 11.15
N ASP A 257 -19.52 -10.89 10.98
CA ASP A 257 -18.28 -10.25 11.40
C ASP A 257 -17.77 -9.26 10.33
N LEU A 258 -16.78 -8.46 10.71
CA LEU A 258 -16.11 -7.53 9.81
C LEU A 258 -14.68 -8.01 9.51
N ILE A 259 -14.27 -7.94 8.25
CA ILE A 259 -12.89 -8.17 7.82
C ILE A 259 -12.35 -6.83 7.35
N VAL A 260 -11.36 -6.28 8.05
CA VAL A 260 -10.87 -4.92 7.80
C VAL A 260 -9.40 -4.93 7.38
N SER A 261 -9.16 -4.47 6.17
CA SER A 261 -7.82 -4.21 5.65
C SER A 261 -7.33 -2.88 6.21
N MET A 262 -6.38 -2.92 7.12
CA MET A 262 -5.74 -1.74 7.71
C MET A 262 -4.34 -1.59 7.12
N TYR A 263 -4.24 -0.87 6.00
CA TYR A 263 -2.99 -0.67 5.27
C TYR A 263 -1.89 -0.07 6.17
N GLY A 264 -2.25 0.93 6.97
CA GLY A 264 -1.30 1.62 7.83
C GLY A 264 -0.28 2.46 7.05
N ASN A 265 0.92 2.50 7.58
CA ASN A 265 2.16 2.92 6.94
C ASN A 265 3.28 1.99 7.41
N ASN A 266 3.83 2.20 8.60
CA ASN A 266 4.69 1.23 9.29
C ASN A 266 3.88 0.31 10.21
N ILE A 267 2.74 0.77 10.69
CA ILE A 267 1.83 0.06 11.59
C ILE A 267 0.51 -0.17 10.86
N GLY A 268 0.30 -1.38 10.42
CA GLY A 268 -0.92 -1.83 9.78
C GLY A 268 -1.17 -3.30 10.13
N ARG A 269 -2.31 -3.83 9.73
CA ARG A 269 -2.66 -5.22 9.91
C ARG A 269 -3.90 -5.61 9.12
N LEU A 270 -4.08 -6.89 8.89
CA LEU A 270 -5.37 -7.47 8.55
C LEU A 270 -5.99 -8.03 9.82
N SER A 271 -7.21 -7.64 10.10
CA SER A 271 -7.96 -8.20 11.23
C SER A 271 -9.38 -8.55 10.83
N TRP A 272 -9.93 -9.55 11.49
CA TRP A 272 -11.36 -9.70 11.56
C TRP A 272 -11.86 -9.27 12.94
N PHE A 273 -13.05 -8.71 12.95
CA PHE A 273 -13.71 -8.18 14.14
C PHE A 273 -14.96 -9.00 14.39
N GLU A 274 -14.88 -9.87 15.39
CA GLU A 274 -15.97 -10.71 15.80
C GLU A 274 -17.10 -9.87 16.39
N LYS A 275 -18.30 -10.02 15.86
CA LYS A 275 -19.48 -9.34 16.38
C LYS A 275 -20.00 -10.06 17.62
N LYS A 276 -19.99 -9.38 18.77
CA LYS A 276 -20.49 -9.92 20.03
C LYS A 276 -22.01 -9.78 20.17
N GLU A 277 -22.63 -10.53 21.07
CA GLU A 277 -24.08 -10.50 21.34
C GLU A 277 -24.58 -9.08 21.71
N ASN A 278 -23.77 -8.32 22.44
CA ASN A 278 -24.09 -6.94 22.81
C ASN A 278 -23.97 -5.94 21.65
N GLY A 279 -23.56 -6.41 20.45
CA GLY A 279 -23.36 -5.59 19.25
C GLY A 279 -22.02 -4.88 19.16
N ASP A 280 -21.12 -5.11 20.11
CA ASP A 280 -19.72 -4.66 20.05
C ASP A 280 -18.89 -5.58 19.14
N TYR A 281 -17.68 -5.16 18.83
CA TYR A 281 -16.73 -5.90 18.01
C TYR A 281 -15.43 -6.17 18.76
N ALA A 282 -14.97 -7.43 18.72
CA ALA A 282 -13.68 -7.83 19.28
C ALA A 282 -12.68 -8.10 18.15
N GLU A 283 -11.52 -7.45 18.20
CA GLU A 283 -10.48 -7.60 17.19
C GLU A 283 -9.70 -8.92 17.34
N ASN A 284 -9.56 -9.63 16.22
CA ASN A 284 -8.70 -10.79 16.03
C ASN A 284 -7.73 -10.50 14.86
N ILE A 285 -6.44 -10.45 15.14
CA ILE A 285 -5.43 -10.11 14.15
C ILE A 285 -5.09 -11.36 13.33
N LEU A 286 -5.29 -11.31 12.01
CA LEU A 286 -4.91 -12.37 11.06
C LEU A 286 -3.49 -12.19 10.53
N LEU A 287 -3.12 -10.95 10.21
CA LEU A 287 -1.79 -10.63 9.70
C LEU A 287 -1.28 -9.35 10.38
N PRO A 288 -0.32 -9.44 11.32
CA PRO A 288 0.23 -8.28 12.02
C PRO A 288 1.27 -7.55 11.16
N ARG A 289 0.87 -7.14 9.95
CA ARG A 289 1.73 -6.51 8.94
C ARG A 289 0.98 -5.43 8.17
N SER A 290 1.64 -4.30 7.94
CA SER A 290 1.10 -3.24 7.08
C SER A 290 1.02 -3.66 5.62
N GLY A 291 0.19 -2.93 4.86
CA GLY A 291 0.10 -3.08 3.41
C GLY A 291 -1.10 -3.89 2.91
N THR A 292 -2.01 -4.38 3.77
CA THR A 292 -3.22 -5.03 3.25
C THR A 292 -4.10 -3.99 2.54
N LEU A 293 -4.25 -4.16 1.23
CA LEU A 293 -5.04 -3.27 0.37
C LEU A 293 -6.52 -3.62 0.39
N SER A 294 -6.82 -4.87 0.06
CA SER A 294 -8.18 -5.38 -0.07
C SER A 294 -8.24 -6.86 0.23
N THR A 295 -9.46 -7.34 0.46
CA THR A 295 -9.76 -8.76 0.70
C THR A 295 -10.93 -9.21 -0.16
N ALA A 296 -11.02 -10.52 -0.40
CA ALA A 296 -12.21 -11.19 -0.93
C ALA A 296 -12.56 -12.36 -0.01
N VAL A 297 -13.86 -12.64 0.09
CA VAL A 297 -14.38 -13.77 0.86
C VAL A 297 -14.94 -14.81 -0.11
N HIS A 298 -14.48 -16.03 0.01
CA HIS A 298 -14.92 -17.17 -0.79
C HIS A 298 -14.53 -18.47 -0.08
N ASP A 299 -15.23 -19.56 -0.32
CA ASP A 299 -14.80 -20.89 0.10
C ASP A 299 -13.76 -21.41 -0.91
N PHE A 300 -12.47 -21.17 -0.64
CA PHE A 300 -11.37 -21.51 -1.56
C PHE A 300 -11.00 -22.99 -1.54
N ASN A 301 -11.25 -23.69 -0.44
CA ASN A 301 -10.88 -25.10 -0.27
C ASN A 301 -12.05 -26.07 -0.47
N GLY A 302 -13.29 -25.58 -0.53
CA GLY A 302 -14.51 -26.36 -0.75
C GLY A 302 -15.02 -27.06 0.50
N ASP A 303 -14.70 -26.56 1.70
CA ASP A 303 -15.13 -27.13 2.97
C ASP A 303 -16.45 -26.55 3.51
N GLY A 304 -17.02 -25.56 2.83
CA GLY A 304 -18.27 -24.90 3.17
C GLY A 304 -18.11 -23.74 4.15
N HIS A 305 -16.88 -23.36 4.52
CA HIS A 305 -16.60 -22.22 5.39
C HIS A 305 -16.05 -21.03 4.60
N PRO A 306 -16.37 -19.79 5.00
CA PRO A 306 -15.85 -18.61 4.33
C PRO A 306 -14.35 -18.41 4.65
N ASP A 307 -13.52 -18.48 3.63
CA ASP A 307 -12.09 -18.14 3.67
C ASP A 307 -11.86 -16.69 3.25
N ILE A 308 -10.64 -16.19 3.44
CA ILE A 308 -10.25 -14.83 3.11
C ILE A 308 -9.03 -14.83 2.19
N ALA A 309 -9.16 -14.25 0.99
CA ALA A 309 -8.01 -13.83 0.18
C ALA A 309 -7.64 -12.39 0.52
N ALA A 310 -6.34 -12.10 0.63
CA ALA A 310 -5.85 -10.77 0.98
C ALA A 310 -4.63 -10.38 0.14
N LEU A 311 -4.73 -9.23 -0.54
CA LEU A 311 -3.60 -8.62 -1.26
C LEU A 311 -2.85 -7.68 -0.33
N VAL A 312 -1.53 -7.92 -0.20
CA VAL A 312 -0.62 -7.12 0.61
C VAL A 312 0.41 -6.45 -0.30
N ALA A 313 0.59 -5.15 -0.15
CA ALA A 313 1.40 -4.30 -1.03
C ALA A 313 2.26 -3.30 -0.27
N GLN A 314 2.96 -3.79 0.75
CA GLN A 314 3.98 -2.98 1.44
C GLN A 314 4.96 -3.91 2.16
N GLU A 315 6.25 -3.73 1.98
CA GLU A 315 7.34 -4.59 2.46
C GLU A 315 7.29 -6.01 1.85
N VAL A 316 6.13 -6.65 1.86
CA VAL A 316 5.86 -7.94 1.22
C VAL A 316 4.75 -7.73 0.21
N GLU A 317 5.07 -7.93 -1.04
CA GLU A 317 4.16 -7.84 -2.17
C GLU A 317 3.58 -9.24 -2.43
N ALA A 318 2.44 -9.56 -1.81
CA ALA A 318 1.94 -10.94 -1.82
C ALA A 318 0.41 -11.05 -1.81
N MET A 319 -0.07 -12.18 -2.31
CA MET A 319 -1.43 -12.66 -2.11
C MET A 319 -1.42 -13.79 -1.09
N TYR A 320 -2.26 -13.68 -0.07
CA TYR A 320 -2.47 -14.70 0.94
C TYR A 320 -3.88 -15.25 0.89
N LEU A 321 -4.02 -16.54 1.20
CA LEU A 321 -5.28 -17.16 1.62
C LEU A 321 -5.22 -17.43 3.12
N PHE A 322 -6.29 -17.12 3.81
CA PHE A 322 -6.55 -17.51 5.20
C PHE A 322 -7.71 -18.48 5.18
N LEU A 323 -7.39 -19.76 5.30
CA LEU A 323 -8.34 -20.87 5.26
C LEU A 323 -8.95 -21.05 6.66
N ASN A 324 -10.25 -20.95 6.74
CA ASN A 324 -11.03 -20.95 7.98
C ASN A 324 -11.54 -22.37 8.31
N ASP A 325 -11.47 -22.77 9.55
CA ASP A 325 -12.06 -24.03 10.05
C ASP A 325 -13.55 -23.92 10.42
N GLY A 326 -14.19 -22.78 10.11
CA GLY A 326 -15.57 -22.47 10.49
C GLY A 326 -15.76 -22.06 11.95
N LYS A 327 -14.70 -21.92 12.73
CA LYS A 327 -14.71 -21.49 14.14
C LYS A 327 -13.84 -20.26 14.38
N GLY A 328 -13.42 -19.57 13.31
CA GLY A 328 -12.55 -18.40 13.39
C GLY A 328 -11.07 -18.73 13.59
N VAL A 329 -10.65 -19.98 13.35
CA VAL A 329 -9.24 -20.36 13.35
C VAL A 329 -8.76 -20.50 11.92
N PHE A 330 -7.68 -19.79 11.58
CA PHE A 330 -7.22 -19.65 10.21
C PHE A 330 -5.85 -20.30 10.00
N THR A 331 -5.72 -21.03 8.87
CA THR A 331 -4.43 -21.46 8.33
C THR A 331 -4.03 -20.54 7.19
N GLN A 332 -2.86 -19.91 7.30
CA GLN A 332 -2.35 -19.00 6.29
C GLN A 332 -1.59 -19.76 5.22
N GLN A 333 -1.89 -19.46 3.95
CA GLN A 333 -1.17 -19.94 2.77
C GLN A 333 -0.79 -18.74 1.90
N MET A 334 0.45 -18.71 1.41
CA MET A 334 0.89 -17.72 0.41
C MET A 334 0.61 -18.27 -0.99
N VAL A 335 -0.11 -17.49 -1.81
CA VAL A 335 -0.42 -17.84 -3.20
C VAL A 335 0.73 -17.47 -4.11
N PHE A 336 1.20 -16.23 -4.00
CA PHE A 336 2.39 -15.72 -4.70
C PHE A 336 3.03 -14.59 -3.90
N GLN A 337 4.30 -14.32 -4.22
CA GLN A 337 5.03 -13.17 -3.69
C GLN A 337 5.85 -12.52 -4.81
N GLY A 338 5.75 -11.20 -4.90
CA GLY A 338 6.59 -10.35 -5.74
C GLY A 338 7.77 -9.74 -4.97
N HIS A 339 8.69 -9.11 -5.68
CA HIS A 339 9.75 -8.32 -5.05
C HIS A 339 9.17 -7.04 -4.40
N PRO A 340 9.83 -6.44 -3.39
CA PRO A 340 9.28 -5.36 -2.57
C PRO A 340 8.98 -4.05 -3.33
N LEU A 341 9.41 -3.94 -4.58
CA LEU A 341 9.18 -2.78 -5.44
C LEU A 341 8.06 -3.03 -6.48
N TYR A 342 7.35 -4.15 -6.36
CA TYR A 342 6.34 -4.56 -7.35
C TYR A 342 5.18 -3.59 -7.41
N GLY A 343 4.71 -3.12 -6.25
CA GLY A 343 3.69 -2.10 -6.12
C GLY A 343 2.30 -2.60 -6.52
N HIS A 344 1.83 -3.68 -5.91
CA HIS A 344 0.46 -4.14 -6.10
C HIS A 344 -0.52 -3.03 -5.72
N SER A 345 -1.60 -2.90 -6.49
CA SER A 345 -2.58 -1.82 -6.32
C SER A 345 -4.01 -2.31 -6.16
N SER A 346 -4.39 -3.43 -6.77
CA SER A 346 -5.73 -3.99 -6.67
C SER A 346 -5.75 -5.44 -7.11
N PHE A 347 -6.82 -6.17 -6.77
CA PHE A 347 -7.16 -7.45 -7.38
C PHE A 347 -8.67 -7.62 -7.51
N GLU A 348 -9.05 -8.46 -8.47
CA GLU A 348 -10.40 -8.96 -8.66
C GLU A 348 -10.40 -10.47 -8.60
N LEU A 349 -11.45 -11.04 -7.98
CA LEU A 349 -11.70 -12.47 -7.96
C LEU A 349 -12.76 -12.79 -9.02
N THR A 350 -12.39 -13.56 -10.04
CA THR A 350 -13.27 -13.87 -11.15
C THR A 350 -12.87 -15.21 -11.79
N ASP A 351 -13.80 -15.91 -12.41
CA ASP A 351 -13.51 -17.04 -13.28
C ASP A 351 -13.08 -16.51 -14.66
N PHE A 352 -11.77 -16.29 -14.82
CA PHE A 352 -11.21 -15.62 -15.99
C PHE A 352 -11.22 -16.53 -17.24
N ASN A 353 -11.06 -17.83 -17.05
CA ASN A 353 -10.97 -18.81 -18.14
C ASN A 353 -12.25 -19.62 -18.37
N GLY A 354 -13.31 -19.42 -17.55
CA GLY A 354 -14.60 -20.10 -17.66
C GLY A 354 -14.58 -21.55 -17.17
N ASP A 355 -13.66 -21.93 -16.28
CA ASP A 355 -13.54 -23.31 -15.78
C ASP A 355 -14.27 -23.56 -14.46
N GLY A 356 -15.00 -22.58 -13.94
CA GLY A 356 -15.80 -22.65 -12.72
C GLY A 356 -14.99 -22.42 -11.42
N ARG A 357 -13.71 -22.11 -11.51
CA ARG A 357 -12.86 -21.82 -10.35
C ARG A 357 -12.51 -20.34 -10.30
N PRO A 358 -12.46 -19.74 -9.10
CA PRO A 358 -12.09 -18.34 -8.99
C PRO A 358 -10.58 -18.14 -9.22
N ASP A 359 -10.26 -17.24 -10.16
CA ASP A 359 -8.92 -16.80 -10.51
C ASP A 359 -8.66 -15.41 -9.90
N PHE A 360 -7.39 -15.01 -9.82
CA PHE A 360 -7.02 -13.66 -9.43
C PHE A 360 -6.55 -12.86 -10.64
N VAL A 361 -7.21 -11.73 -10.89
CA VAL A 361 -6.71 -10.66 -11.77
C VAL A 361 -6.09 -9.58 -10.91
N VAL A 362 -4.78 -9.38 -10.99
CA VAL A 362 -4.03 -8.52 -10.09
C VAL A 362 -3.36 -7.40 -10.87
N THR A 363 -3.44 -6.18 -10.36
CA THR A 363 -2.74 -5.03 -10.93
C THR A 363 -1.57 -4.63 -10.04
N ASN A 364 -0.49 -4.17 -10.68
CA ASN A 364 0.62 -3.54 -10.00
C ASN A 364 1.06 -2.31 -10.80
N GLY A 365 1.40 -1.23 -10.11
CA GLY A 365 1.72 0.04 -10.76
C GLY A 365 1.88 1.19 -9.79
N ASP A 366 1.96 0.91 -8.49
CA ASP A 366 2.13 1.96 -7.51
C ASP A 366 3.52 2.59 -7.58
N ASN A 367 3.55 3.90 -7.81
CA ASN A 367 4.72 4.76 -7.77
C ASN A 367 4.60 5.88 -6.72
N GLY A 368 3.59 5.78 -5.84
CA GLY A 368 3.20 6.89 -4.96
C GLY A 368 4.27 7.33 -3.96
N GLU A 369 5.16 6.43 -3.56
CA GLU A 369 6.15 6.73 -2.52
C GLU A 369 7.46 7.33 -3.05
N TYR A 370 7.76 7.11 -4.31
CA TYR A 370 8.99 7.58 -4.93
C TYR A 370 8.67 8.30 -6.23
N PRO A 371 9.25 9.46 -6.52
CA PRO A 371 9.26 10.01 -7.86
C PRO A 371 10.15 9.10 -8.73
N SER A 372 9.66 7.89 -8.97
CA SER A 372 10.38 6.86 -9.68
C SER A 372 10.12 6.97 -11.17
N PRO A 373 11.11 6.64 -12.00
CA PRO A 373 10.86 6.43 -13.42
C PRO A 373 9.82 5.31 -13.60
N PRO A 374 9.13 5.26 -14.74
CA PRO A 374 8.27 4.15 -15.09
C PRO A 374 9.01 2.83 -14.93
N LYS A 375 8.35 1.84 -14.34
CA LYS A 375 8.92 0.51 -14.10
C LYS A 375 8.39 -0.46 -15.15
N SER A 376 9.30 -1.17 -15.83
CA SER A 376 8.95 -2.07 -16.93
C SER A 376 8.13 -3.29 -16.52
N TYR A 377 8.05 -3.54 -15.22
CA TYR A 377 7.31 -4.66 -14.63
C TYR A 377 5.88 -4.29 -14.16
N HIS A 378 5.45 -3.03 -14.31
CA HIS A 378 4.07 -2.63 -14.03
C HIS A 378 3.10 -3.23 -15.05
N GLY A 379 1.89 -3.58 -14.62
CA GLY A 379 0.89 -4.16 -15.51
C GLY A 379 -0.24 -4.89 -14.81
N ILE A 380 -0.93 -5.72 -15.58
CA ILE A 380 -1.98 -6.63 -15.11
C ILE A 380 -1.44 -8.05 -15.18
N ARG A 381 -1.79 -8.87 -14.20
CA ARG A 381 -1.44 -10.28 -14.14
C ARG A 381 -2.66 -11.12 -13.82
N VAL A 382 -2.71 -12.29 -14.44
CA VAL A 382 -3.77 -13.26 -14.19
C VAL A 382 -3.13 -14.50 -13.58
N TYR A 383 -3.64 -14.91 -12.44
CA TYR A 383 -3.25 -16.13 -11.75
C TYR A 383 -4.42 -17.11 -11.83
N LEU A 384 -4.30 -18.12 -12.69
CA LEU A 384 -5.33 -19.14 -12.89
C LEU A 384 -5.30 -20.21 -11.80
N ASN A 385 -6.46 -20.50 -11.23
CA ASN A 385 -6.64 -21.55 -10.25
C ASN A 385 -6.61 -22.95 -10.93
N ARG A 386 -5.57 -23.71 -10.64
CA ARG A 386 -5.37 -25.07 -11.20
C ARG A 386 -5.99 -26.17 -10.33
N GLY A 387 -6.80 -25.80 -9.35
CA GLY A 387 -7.36 -26.72 -8.36
C GLY A 387 -6.43 -26.98 -7.19
N GLY A 388 -6.98 -27.42 -6.07
CA GLY A 388 -6.23 -27.67 -4.84
C GLY A 388 -5.48 -26.43 -4.32
N MET A 389 -6.03 -25.25 -4.51
CA MET A 389 -5.46 -23.95 -4.11
C MET A 389 -4.08 -23.65 -4.74
N LYS A 390 -3.80 -24.21 -5.91
CA LYS A 390 -2.60 -23.93 -6.70
C LYS A 390 -2.93 -22.91 -7.76
N TYR A 391 -2.18 -21.84 -7.81
CA TYR A 391 -2.33 -20.75 -8.75
C TYR A 391 -1.10 -20.62 -9.64
N GLU A 392 -1.32 -20.41 -10.92
CA GLU A 392 -0.28 -20.26 -11.93
C GLU A 392 -0.45 -18.94 -12.67
N GLN A 393 0.61 -18.16 -12.77
CA GLN A 393 0.58 -16.93 -13.55
C GLN A 393 0.46 -17.28 -15.04
N SER A 394 -0.59 -16.79 -15.69
CA SER A 394 -0.91 -17.00 -17.09
C SER A 394 -0.63 -15.77 -17.96
N LEU A 395 -0.71 -14.57 -17.38
CA LEU A 395 -0.46 -13.29 -18.04
C LEU A 395 0.44 -12.41 -17.17
#